data_8ac0f62a1148538d1dcb937de4bb533d
#
_entry.id   8ac0f62a1148538d1dcb937de4bb533d
#
_cell.length_a   1.000
_cell.length_b   1.000
_cell.length_c   1.000
_cell.angle_alpha   90.00
_cell.angle_beta   90.00
_cell.angle_gamma   90.00
#
_symmetry.space_group_name_H-M   'P 1'
#
loop_
_entity.id
_entity.type
_entity.pdbx_description
1 polymer ?
#
loop_
_entity_poly.entity_id
_entity_poly.type
_entity_poly.pdbx_seq_one_letter_code
_entity_poly.pdbx_strand_id
1 'polypeptide(L)'
;MQQFEQQLISNLQQIQPPDQNAMQLCRRRWNSIAKPLHSLGLLEDAIATIASAQGCPQVRLDKKCVAVFCADNGVVAQGVTQSQQDVTAIVTENFCSGQTSVCAMARAAGAEVFPVDIGVAATVSGKGLRIHKIANGTADITQGPAMSREQAADAILYGMQMVGELKQQGYNLIATGEMGIGNTTTSSAILSVL
;
A
#
# COMPACT_ATOMS: atom_id res chain seq x y z
N MET A 1 -26.67 2.30 6.60
CA MET A 1 -25.30 2.20 6.07
C MET A 1 -24.79 3.61 5.86
N GLN A 2 -23.64 3.94 6.41
CA GLN A 2 -23.06 5.27 6.30
C GLN A 2 -22.53 5.49 4.85
N GLN A 3 -22.39 6.72 4.43
CA GLN A 3 -22.07 7.09 3.04
C GLN A 3 -20.79 6.42 2.52
N PHE A 4 -19.72 6.40 3.32
CA PHE A 4 -18.44 5.78 2.94
C PHE A 4 -18.54 4.26 2.75
N GLU A 5 -19.31 3.55 3.59
CA GLU A 5 -19.53 2.10 3.42
C GLU A 5 -20.27 1.78 2.12
N GLN A 6 -21.28 2.58 1.76
CA GLN A 6 -22.00 2.40 0.49
C GLN A 6 -21.08 2.62 -0.71
N GLN A 7 -20.26 3.68 -0.66
CA GLN A 7 -19.29 3.97 -1.71
C GLN A 7 -18.24 2.84 -1.84
N LEU A 8 -17.74 2.32 -0.72
CA LEU A 8 -16.79 1.21 -0.71
C LEU A 8 -17.41 -0.04 -1.37
N ILE A 9 -18.62 -0.42 -0.99
CA ILE A 9 -19.32 -1.56 -1.59
C ILE A 9 -19.51 -1.36 -3.10
N SER A 10 -19.93 -0.16 -3.52
CA SER A 10 -20.07 0.17 -4.94
C SER A 10 -18.76 0.01 -5.71
N ASN A 11 -17.64 0.51 -5.14
CA ASN A 11 -16.34 0.39 -5.77
C ASN A 11 -15.86 -1.07 -5.86
N LEU A 12 -16.09 -1.88 -4.81
CA LEU A 12 -15.73 -3.30 -4.80
C LEU A 12 -16.47 -4.09 -5.89
N GLN A 13 -17.72 -3.75 -6.17
CA GLN A 13 -18.51 -4.39 -7.23
C GLN A 13 -18.00 -4.07 -8.65
N GLN A 14 -17.19 -3.03 -8.81
CA GLN A 14 -16.60 -2.64 -10.09
C GLN A 14 -15.26 -3.32 -10.38
N ILE A 15 -14.68 -4.04 -9.41
CA ILE A 15 -13.43 -4.77 -9.60
C ILE A 15 -13.65 -5.87 -10.63
N GLN A 16 -12.89 -5.82 -11.72
CA GLN A 16 -12.96 -6.83 -12.77
C GLN A 16 -11.97 -7.96 -12.52
N PRO A 17 -12.28 -9.20 -12.94
CA PRO A 17 -11.33 -10.29 -12.87
C PRO A 17 -10.11 -10.03 -13.76
N PRO A 18 -8.95 -10.62 -13.44
CA PRO A 18 -7.75 -10.51 -14.26
C PRO A 18 -7.95 -11.07 -15.68
N ASP A 19 -7.33 -10.44 -16.68
CA ASP A 19 -7.43 -10.83 -18.08
C ASP A 19 -6.70 -12.15 -18.36
N GLN A 20 -7.47 -13.23 -18.48
CA GLN A 20 -6.94 -14.57 -18.76
C GLN A 20 -6.32 -14.70 -20.16
N ASN A 21 -6.79 -13.92 -21.15
CA ASN A 21 -6.21 -13.93 -22.49
C ASN A 21 -4.80 -13.31 -22.49
N ALA A 22 -4.63 -12.18 -21.81
CA ALA A 22 -3.31 -11.56 -21.63
C ALA A 22 -2.32 -12.50 -20.93
N MET A 23 -2.77 -13.22 -19.89
CA MET A 23 -1.96 -14.25 -19.22
C MET A 23 -1.51 -15.35 -20.19
N GLN A 24 -2.45 -15.92 -20.96
CA GLN A 24 -2.14 -17.00 -21.89
C GLN A 24 -1.20 -16.54 -23.02
N LEU A 25 -1.38 -15.34 -23.54
CA LEU A 25 -0.50 -14.76 -24.55
C LEU A 25 0.92 -14.56 -23.99
N CYS A 26 1.04 -14.08 -22.76
CA CYS A 26 2.33 -13.97 -22.06
C CYS A 26 3.02 -15.32 -21.90
N ARG A 27 2.29 -16.37 -21.48
CA ARG A 27 2.84 -17.75 -21.37
C ARG A 27 3.27 -18.31 -22.72
N ARG A 28 2.50 -18.08 -23.79
CA ARG A 28 2.91 -18.51 -25.16
C ARG A 28 4.21 -17.83 -25.57
N ARG A 29 4.36 -16.52 -25.26
CA ARG A 29 5.61 -15.79 -25.55
C ARG A 29 6.80 -16.39 -24.79
N TRP A 30 6.65 -16.74 -23.49
CA TRP A 30 7.67 -17.42 -22.73
C TRP A 30 8.11 -18.75 -23.37
N ASN A 31 7.13 -19.51 -23.89
CA ASN A 31 7.40 -20.81 -24.53
C ASN A 31 8.01 -20.69 -25.92
N SER A 32 7.93 -19.52 -26.57
CA SER A 32 8.54 -19.25 -27.88
C SER A 32 9.98 -18.73 -27.81
N ILE A 33 10.48 -18.42 -26.62
CA ILE A 33 11.85 -17.98 -26.41
C ILE A 33 12.78 -19.20 -26.38
N ALA A 34 13.99 -19.05 -26.95
CA ALA A 34 15.03 -20.10 -26.99
C ALA A 34 15.61 -20.35 -25.58
N LYS A 35 14.86 -21.03 -24.74
CA LYS A 35 15.22 -21.49 -23.40
C LYS A 35 14.50 -22.83 -23.11
N PRO A 36 14.96 -23.65 -22.16
CA PRO A 36 14.18 -24.79 -21.71
C PRO A 36 12.81 -24.36 -21.18
N LEU A 37 11.76 -25.12 -21.48
CA LEU A 37 10.41 -24.83 -21.00
C LEU A 37 10.40 -24.74 -19.47
N HIS A 38 9.72 -23.71 -18.95
CA HIS A 38 9.57 -23.45 -17.51
C HIS A 38 10.90 -23.28 -16.73
N SER A 39 12.02 -23.01 -17.41
CA SER A 39 13.36 -22.95 -16.77
C SER A 39 13.52 -21.81 -15.76
N LEU A 40 12.68 -20.77 -15.82
CA LEU A 40 12.70 -19.65 -14.86
C LEU A 40 11.67 -19.83 -13.71
N GLY A 41 10.94 -20.97 -13.71
CA GLY A 41 10.05 -21.35 -12.62
C GLY A 41 9.04 -20.26 -12.26
N LEU A 42 8.95 -19.93 -10.97
CA LEU A 42 8.00 -18.95 -10.43
C LEU A 42 8.07 -17.55 -11.09
N LEU A 43 9.22 -17.18 -11.68
CA LEU A 43 9.34 -15.89 -12.37
C LEU A 43 8.40 -15.83 -13.59
N GLU A 44 8.30 -16.92 -14.36
CA GLU A 44 7.40 -16.98 -15.52
C GLU A 44 5.93 -16.85 -15.08
N ASP A 45 5.55 -17.51 -14.00
CA ASP A 45 4.21 -17.45 -13.45
C ASP A 45 3.88 -16.04 -12.89
N ALA A 46 4.83 -15.42 -12.17
CA ALA A 46 4.69 -14.07 -11.66
C ALA A 46 4.48 -13.07 -12.80
N ILE A 47 5.29 -13.12 -13.86
CA ILE A 47 5.15 -12.22 -15.02
C ILE A 47 3.84 -12.48 -15.76
N ALA A 48 3.40 -13.74 -15.92
CA ALA A 48 2.11 -14.05 -16.53
C ALA A 48 0.94 -13.52 -15.68
N THR A 49 1.03 -13.58 -14.35
CA THR A 49 0.05 -13.00 -13.44
C THR A 49 0.00 -11.47 -13.55
N ILE A 50 1.16 -10.81 -13.62
CA ILE A 50 1.23 -9.36 -13.86
C ILE A 50 0.61 -8.98 -15.21
N ALA A 51 0.88 -9.77 -16.26
CA ALA A 51 0.28 -9.56 -17.57
C ALA A 51 -1.25 -9.58 -17.50
N SER A 52 -1.83 -10.51 -16.75
CA SER A 52 -3.29 -10.57 -16.57
C SER A 52 -3.85 -9.39 -15.78
N ALA A 53 -3.13 -8.91 -14.76
CA ALA A 53 -3.53 -7.74 -13.98
C ALA A 53 -3.43 -6.44 -14.80
N GLN A 54 -2.44 -6.34 -15.69
CA GLN A 54 -2.27 -5.19 -16.58
C GLN A 54 -3.17 -5.26 -17.84
N GLY A 55 -3.81 -6.40 -18.12
CA GLY A 55 -4.57 -6.62 -19.36
C GLY A 55 -3.69 -6.58 -20.62
N CYS A 56 -2.39 -6.85 -20.50
CA CYS A 56 -1.42 -6.73 -21.59
C CYS A 56 -0.36 -7.84 -21.50
N PRO A 57 -0.11 -8.62 -22.58
CA PRO A 57 0.91 -9.68 -22.56
C PRO A 57 2.34 -9.14 -22.49
N GLN A 58 2.56 -7.85 -22.75
CA GLN A 58 3.84 -7.17 -22.59
C GLN A 58 3.85 -6.39 -21.28
N VAL A 59 4.35 -7.03 -20.23
CA VAL A 59 4.44 -6.45 -18.89
C VAL A 59 5.33 -5.21 -18.88
N ARG A 60 4.86 -4.16 -18.25
CA ARG A 60 5.60 -2.91 -18.03
C ARG A 60 5.81 -2.70 -16.53
N LEU A 61 7.08 -2.47 -16.15
CA LEU A 61 7.53 -2.22 -14.78
C LEU A 61 8.49 -1.01 -14.74
N ASP A 62 8.37 -0.11 -15.69
CA ASP A 62 9.28 1.01 -15.91
C ASP A 62 9.03 2.16 -14.94
N LYS A 63 7.78 2.44 -14.56
CA LYS A 63 7.46 3.50 -13.61
C LYS A 63 6.93 2.92 -12.30
N LYS A 64 7.74 3.06 -11.27
CA LYS A 64 7.55 2.40 -9.97
C LYS A 64 7.41 3.40 -8.84
N CYS A 65 6.59 3.08 -7.86
CA CYS A 65 6.53 3.87 -6.62
C CYS A 65 6.26 3.00 -5.39
N VAL A 66 6.49 3.61 -4.23
CA VAL A 66 6.11 3.09 -2.91
C VAL A 66 5.13 4.09 -2.30
N ALA A 67 3.91 3.67 -2.01
CA ALA A 67 2.94 4.45 -1.26
C ALA A 67 3.04 4.08 0.22
N VAL A 68 3.46 5.03 1.08
CA VAL A 68 3.68 4.79 2.52
C VAL A 68 2.61 5.51 3.32
N PHE A 69 1.71 4.75 3.95
CA PHE A 69 0.66 5.29 4.80
C PHE A 69 1.16 5.40 6.24
N CYS A 70 1.10 6.60 6.82
CA CYS A 70 1.63 6.91 8.14
C CYS A 70 0.50 7.19 9.11
N ALA A 71 0.46 6.46 10.24
CA ALA A 71 -0.55 6.64 11.29
C ALA A 71 -0.01 6.15 12.64
N ASP A 72 -0.50 6.76 13.72
CA ASP A 72 -0.22 6.31 15.07
C ASP A 72 -1.21 5.24 15.53
N ASN A 73 -0.71 4.29 16.33
CA ASN A 73 -1.48 3.19 16.88
C ASN A 73 -1.66 3.37 18.41
N GLY A 74 -2.90 3.48 18.87
CA GLY A 74 -3.21 3.70 20.28
C GLY A 74 -2.72 2.57 21.21
N VAL A 75 -2.51 1.36 20.69
CA VAL A 75 -2.00 0.20 21.44
C VAL A 75 -0.57 0.44 21.98
N VAL A 76 0.15 1.44 21.51
CA VAL A 76 1.47 1.84 22.04
C VAL A 76 1.39 2.13 23.56
N ALA A 77 0.27 2.64 24.05
CA ALA A 77 0.02 2.86 25.48
C ALA A 77 0.17 1.59 26.33
N GLN A 78 0.09 0.40 25.73
CA GLN A 78 0.26 -0.90 26.40
C GLN A 78 1.72 -1.36 26.49
N GLY A 79 2.70 -0.53 26.09
CA GLY A 79 4.11 -0.86 26.16
C GLY A 79 4.55 -1.98 25.19
N VAL A 80 3.86 -2.16 24.07
CA VAL A 80 4.13 -3.22 23.08
C VAL A 80 5.34 -2.92 22.19
N THR A 81 6.01 -1.80 22.39
CA THR A 81 7.13 -1.35 21.54
C THR A 81 8.22 -0.69 22.39
N GLN A 82 9.46 -0.74 21.91
CA GLN A 82 10.60 -0.08 22.53
C GLN A 82 10.72 1.41 22.15
N SER A 83 10.08 1.82 21.05
CA SER A 83 10.11 3.19 20.55
C SER A 83 8.93 4.00 21.09
N GLN A 84 9.13 5.30 21.23
CA GLN A 84 8.07 6.25 21.59
C GLN A 84 7.19 6.56 20.37
N GLN A 85 5.98 7.01 20.60
CA GLN A 85 5.00 7.31 19.55
C GLN A 85 5.43 8.49 18.65
N ASP A 86 6.20 9.44 19.18
CA ASP A 86 6.73 10.59 18.45
C ASP A 86 7.61 10.20 17.25
N VAL A 87 8.20 9.01 17.28
CA VAL A 87 8.99 8.46 16.17
C VAL A 87 8.16 8.36 14.87
N THR A 88 6.86 8.10 14.96
CA THR A 88 5.98 8.07 13.79
C THR A 88 6.00 9.41 13.04
N ALA A 89 5.85 10.53 13.75
CA ALA A 89 5.88 11.86 13.15
C ALA A 89 7.25 12.18 12.54
N ILE A 90 8.33 11.92 13.28
CA ILE A 90 9.71 12.15 12.83
C ILE A 90 9.99 11.38 11.54
N VAL A 91 9.63 10.10 11.47
CA VAL A 91 9.86 9.27 10.28
C VAL A 91 8.97 9.71 9.12
N THR A 92 7.74 10.15 9.39
CA THR A 92 6.84 10.70 8.36
C THR A 92 7.47 11.92 7.67
N GLU A 93 8.07 12.83 8.42
CA GLU A 93 8.78 13.99 7.85
C GLU A 93 10.09 13.56 7.15
N ASN A 94 10.78 12.55 7.66
CA ASN A 94 12.00 12.02 7.04
C ASN A 94 11.72 11.33 5.69
N PHE A 95 10.51 10.81 5.42
CA PHE A 95 10.14 10.39 4.06
C PHE A 95 10.18 11.57 3.09
N CYS A 96 9.70 12.73 3.50
CA CYS A 96 9.68 13.94 2.67
C CYS A 96 11.07 14.47 2.33
N SER A 97 12.04 14.28 3.23
CA SER A 97 13.45 14.64 3.02
C SER A 97 14.28 13.52 2.37
N GLY A 98 13.69 12.33 2.15
CA GLY A 98 14.36 11.20 1.53
C GLY A 98 15.39 10.49 2.43
N GLN A 99 15.29 10.64 3.75
CA GLN A 99 16.29 10.17 4.73
C GLN A 99 15.95 8.84 5.40
N THR A 100 14.94 8.12 4.90
CA THR A 100 14.58 6.81 5.45
C THR A 100 15.19 5.66 4.64
N SER A 101 15.24 4.46 5.25
CA SER A 101 15.72 3.25 4.58
C SER A 101 14.91 2.93 3.31
N VAL A 102 13.57 3.06 3.36
CA VAL A 102 12.76 2.85 2.15
C VAL A 102 13.06 3.86 1.06
N CYS A 103 13.38 5.11 1.39
CA CYS A 103 13.80 6.10 0.41
C CYS A 103 15.14 5.74 -0.26
N ALA A 104 16.09 5.21 0.52
CA ALA A 104 17.36 4.72 -0.01
C ALA A 104 17.16 3.51 -0.93
N MET A 105 16.36 2.55 -0.51
CA MET A 105 16.03 1.35 -1.31
C MET A 105 15.22 1.69 -2.56
N ALA A 106 14.26 2.61 -2.46
CA ALA A 106 13.47 3.08 -3.59
C ALA A 106 14.34 3.76 -4.65
N ARG A 107 15.31 4.62 -4.23
CA ARG A 107 16.28 5.21 -5.16
C ARG A 107 17.09 4.15 -5.90
N ALA A 108 17.57 3.13 -5.19
CA ALA A 108 18.31 2.02 -5.81
C ALA A 108 17.44 1.22 -6.80
N ALA A 109 16.14 1.09 -6.52
CA ALA A 109 15.17 0.41 -7.39
C ALA A 109 14.61 1.30 -8.51
N GLY A 110 14.95 2.59 -8.58
CA GLY A 110 14.36 3.55 -9.49
C GLY A 110 12.86 3.77 -9.24
N ALA A 111 12.45 3.80 -7.97
CA ALA A 111 11.07 4.03 -7.53
C ALA A 111 10.95 5.37 -6.78
N GLU A 112 9.78 6.00 -6.88
CA GLU A 112 9.44 7.19 -6.13
C GLU A 112 8.71 6.82 -4.83
N VAL A 113 8.87 7.63 -3.77
CA VAL A 113 8.19 7.41 -2.47
C VAL A 113 7.12 8.47 -2.28
N PHE A 114 5.90 8.03 -1.97
CA PHE A 114 4.75 8.90 -1.70
C PHE A 114 4.30 8.70 -0.23
N PRO A 115 4.76 9.55 0.69
CA PRO A 115 4.28 9.53 2.07
C PRO A 115 2.87 10.11 2.17
N VAL A 116 2.05 9.49 3.01
CA VAL A 116 0.66 9.88 3.28
C VAL A 116 0.46 9.96 4.79
N ASP A 117 0.10 11.11 5.31
CA ASP A 117 -0.45 11.22 6.65
C ASP A 117 -1.94 10.80 6.60
N ILE A 118 -2.22 9.57 7.03
CA ILE A 118 -3.57 9.04 7.13
C ILE A 118 -4.08 9.08 8.59
N GLY A 119 -3.19 9.34 9.54
CA GLY A 119 -3.56 9.36 10.96
C GLY A 119 -2.38 9.53 11.92
N VAL A 120 -1.38 10.32 11.59
CA VAL A 120 -0.32 10.68 12.54
C VAL A 120 -0.91 11.59 13.62
N ALA A 121 -0.67 11.30 14.89
CA ALA A 121 -1.27 12.06 16.00
C ALA A 121 -0.78 13.51 16.06
N ALA A 122 0.50 13.73 15.79
CA ALA A 122 1.09 15.06 15.69
C ALA A 122 0.77 15.74 14.35
N THR A 123 0.94 17.05 14.31
CA THR A 123 0.97 17.78 13.04
C THR A 123 2.31 17.54 12.37
N VAL A 124 2.28 17.03 11.15
CA VAL A 124 3.46 16.76 10.32
C VAL A 124 3.43 17.58 9.04
N SER A 125 4.59 17.88 8.51
CA SER A 125 4.74 18.68 7.29
C SER A 125 5.92 18.19 6.46
N GLY A 126 5.92 18.52 5.18
CA GLY A 126 7.04 18.21 4.29
C GLY A 126 6.66 18.27 2.82
N LYS A 127 7.67 18.47 1.98
CA LYS A 127 7.45 18.52 0.54
C LYS A 127 7.01 17.14 0.02
N GLY A 128 5.87 17.11 -0.65
CA GLY A 128 5.32 15.88 -1.23
C GLY A 128 4.51 15.01 -0.26
N LEU A 129 4.38 15.42 1.01
CA LEU A 129 3.47 14.76 1.95
C LEU A 129 2.02 14.97 1.48
N ARG A 130 1.31 13.86 1.32
CA ARG A 130 -0.14 13.87 1.11
C ARG A 130 -0.82 13.81 2.46
N ILE A 131 -1.85 14.61 2.67
CA ILE A 131 -2.58 14.67 3.94
C ILE A 131 -4.03 14.25 3.69
N HIS A 132 -4.41 13.13 4.27
CA HIS A 132 -5.79 12.66 4.38
C HIS A 132 -6.01 12.09 5.78
N LYS A 133 -5.88 12.94 6.76
CA LYS A 133 -5.90 12.54 8.18
C LYS A 133 -7.31 12.16 8.61
N ILE A 134 -7.53 10.87 8.85
CA ILE A 134 -8.80 10.30 9.34
C ILE A 134 -9.03 10.69 10.81
N ALA A 135 -7.98 10.57 11.63
CA ALA A 135 -7.99 10.93 13.04
C ALA A 135 -6.55 11.19 13.53
N ASN A 136 -6.39 11.67 14.74
CA ASN A 136 -5.08 11.83 15.38
C ASN A 136 -4.63 10.52 16.04
N GLY A 137 -4.31 9.52 15.21
CA GLY A 137 -4.05 8.15 15.63
C GLY A 137 -5.33 7.33 15.84
N THR A 138 -5.16 6.04 16.11
CA THR A 138 -6.26 5.13 16.47
C THR A 138 -6.49 5.12 17.97
N ALA A 139 -7.65 4.63 18.42
CA ALA A 139 -7.85 4.23 19.79
C ALA A 139 -7.04 2.95 20.13
N ASP A 140 -6.94 2.66 21.41
CA ASP A 140 -6.30 1.43 21.88
C ASP A 140 -7.20 0.21 21.64
N ILE A 141 -6.75 -0.70 20.75
CA ILE A 141 -7.47 -1.91 20.36
C ILE A 141 -7.76 -2.86 21.55
N THR A 142 -7.01 -2.75 22.66
CA THR A 142 -7.23 -3.58 23.86
C THR A 142 -8.43 -3.09 24.67
N GLN A 143 -8.88 -1.87 24.47
CA GLN A 143 -9.99 -1.24 25.20
C GLN A 143 -11.29 -1.22 24.39
N GLY A 144 -11.23 -1.52 23.09
CA GLY A 144 -12.38 -1.50 22.20
C GLY A 144 -11.97 -1.34 20.74
N PRO A 145 -12.93 -1.01 19.85
CA PRO A 145 -12.62 -0.77 18.44
C PRO A 145 -11.60 0.36 18.29
N ALA A 146 -10.50 0.09 17.56
CA ALA A 146 -9.44 1.07 17.32
C ALA A 146 -9.92 2.27 16.46
N MET A 147 -10.94 2.05 15.64
CA MET A 147 -11.58 3.08 14.79
C MET A 147 -13.04 2.70 14.51
N SER A 148 -13.84 3.67 14.10
CA SER A 148 -15.19 3.41 13.64
C SER A 148 -15.19 2.74 12.26
N ARG A 149 -16.29 2.06 11.90
CA ARG A 149 -16.47 1.50 10.56
C ARG A 149 -16.39 2.57 9.46
N GLU A 150 -16.88 3.77 9.74
CA GLU A 150 -16.81 4.90 8.82
C GLU A 150 -15.38 5.36 8.59
N GLN A 151 -14.58 5.49 9.65
CA GLN A 151 -13.16 5.81 9.55
C GLN A 151 -12.38 4.74 8.76
N ALA A 152 -12.68 3.47 8.99
CA ALA A 152 -12.07 2.37 8.24
C ALA A 152 -12.46 2.42 6.75
N ALA A 153 -13.72 2.67 6.44
CA ALA A 153 -14.19 2.79 5.05
C ALA A 153 -13.56 4.00 4.34
N ASP A 154 -13.46 5.16 5.01
CA ASP A 154 -12.80 6.35 4.46
C ASP A 154 -11.32 6.08 4.16
N ALA A 155 -10.59 5.46 5.09
CA ALA A 155 -9.18 5.11 4.88
C ALA A 155 -8.99 4.17 3.68
N ILE A 156 -9.85 3.16 3.52
CA ILE A 156 -9.80 2.24 2.37
C ILE A 156 -10.11 2.98 1.07
N LEU A 157 -11.14 3.82 1.05
CA LEU A 157 -11.52 4.61 -0.12
C LEU A 157 -10.41 5.55 -0.56
N TYR A 158 -9.73 6.20 0.38
CA TYR A 158 -8.58 7.03 0.06
C TYR A 158 -7.43 6.21 -0.55
N GLY A 159 -7.16 5.01 -0.04
CA GLY A 159 -6.19 4.09 -0.64
C GLY A 159 -6.55 3.75 -2.10
N MET A 160 -7.82 3.44 -2.37
CA MET A 160 -8.31 3.17 -3.73
C MET A 160 -8.16 4.40 -4.65
N GLN A 161 -8.51 5.59 -4.15
CA GLN A 161 -8.33 6.84 -4.88
C GLN A 161 -6.86 7.07 -5.23
N MET A 162 -5.96 6.92 -4.27
CA MET A 162 -4.53 7.11 -4.48
C MET A 162 -3.96 6.17 -5.55
N VAL A 163 -4.35 4.89 -5.53
CA VAL A 163 -3.95 3.94 -6.58
C VAL A 163 -4.46 4.38 -7.95
N GLY A 164 -5.70 4.87 -8.04
CA GLY A 164 -6.27 5.42 -9.26
C GLY A 164 -5.47 6.62 -9.80
N GLU A 165 -5.10 7.56 -8.93
CA GLU A 165 -4.28 8.73 -9.28
C GLU A 165 -2.87 8.32 -9.76
N LEU A 166 -2.22 7.40 -9.05
CA LEU A 166 -0.90 6.90 -9.43
C LEU A 166 -0.96 6.19 -10.78
N LYS A 167 -1.99 5.38 -11.03
CA LYS A 167 -2.22 4.76 -12.34
C LYS A 167 -2.38 5.80 -13.45
N GLN A 168 -3.17 6.86 -13.23
CA GLN A 168 -3.34 7.95 -14.20
C GLN A 168 -2.03 8.69 -14.49
N GLN A 169 -1.14 8.80 -13.50
CA GLN A 169 0.20 9.36 -13.64
C GLN A 169 1.18 8.39 -14.33
N GLY A 170 0.74 7.18 -14.69
CA GLY A 170 1.50 6.18 -15.43
C GLY A 170 2.33 5.24 -14.57
N TYR A 171 2.16 5.23 -13.24
CA TYR A 171 2.79 4.21 -12.41
C TYR A 171 2.17 2.85 -12.70
N ASN A 172 3.01 1.86 -12.95
CA ASN A 172 2.62 0.51 -13.35
C ASN A 172 3.12 -0.57 -12.40
N LEU A 173 3.86 -0.17 -11.36
CA LEU A 173 4.20 -0.98 -10.20
C LEU A 173 4.11 -0.11 -8.95
N ILE A 174 3.22 -0.48 -8.04
CA ILE A 174 3.00 0.21 -6.76
C ILE A 174 3.33 -0.76 -5.64
N ALA A 175 4.35 -0.45 -4.85
CA ALA A 175 4.60 -1.13 -3.60
C ALA A 175 3.80 -0.45 -2.48
N THR A 176 3.20 -1.23 -1.61
CA THR A 176 2.51 -0.74 -0.42
C THR A 176 3.49 -0.65 0.74
N GLY A 177 3.46 0.46 1.46
CA GLY A 177 4.24 0.70 2.66
C GLY A 177 3.36 1.23 3.79
N GLU A 178 3.80 1.02 5.00
CA GLU A 178 3.13 1.46 6.19
C GLU A 178 4.19 1.96 7.18
N MET A 179 3.86 3.03 7.94
CA MET A 179 4.66 3.55 9.04
C MET A 179 3.77 3.92 10.21
N GLY A 180 4.01 3.27 11.34
CA GLY A 180 3.32 3.58 12.60
C GLY A 180 3.93 2.76 13.73
N ILE A 181 4.39 3.42 14.79
CA ILE A 181 4.92 2.69 15.95
C ILE A 181 3.77 1.84 16.54
N GLY A 182 4.05 0.57 16.86
CA GLY A 182 3.05 -0.42 17.31
C GLY A 182 2.33 -1.16 16.18
N ASN A 183 2.63 -0.89 14.92
CA ASN A 183 2.00 -1.48 13.73
C ASN A 183 2.07 -3.01 13.68
N THR A 184 3.14 -3.63 14.17
CA THR A 184 3.28 -5.09 14.20
C THR A 184 2.18 -5.74 15.06
N THR A 185 1.82 -5.13 16.17
CA THR A 185 0.73 -5.61 17.04
C THR A 185 -0.62 -5.52 16.33
N THR A 186 -0.93 -4.38 15.70
CA THR A 186 -2.21 -4.20 14.99
C THR A 186 -2.30 -5.08 13.75
N SER A 187 -1.21 -5.25 13.00
CA SER A 187 -1.15 -6.15 11.85
C SER A 187 -1.36 -7.61 12.25
N SER A 188 -0.73 -8.04 13.37
CA SER A 188 -0.91 -9.39 13.91
C SER A 188 -2.34 -9.62 14.38
N ALA A 189 -2.97 -8.63 15.01
CA ALA A 189 -4.36 -8.70 15.44
C ALA A 189 -5.31 -8.87 14.26
N ILE A 190 -5.12 -8.12 13.18
CA ILE A 190 -5.90 -8.25 11.94
C ILE A 190 -5.71 -9.64 11.34
N LEU A 191 -4.46 -10.11 11.19
CA LEU A 191 -4.17 -11.42 10.63
C LEU A 191 -4.80 -12.57 11.43
N SER A 192 -4.94 -12.41 12.74
CA SER A 192 -5.49 -13.45 13.61
C SER A 192 -7.00 -13.68 13.44
N VAL A 193 -7.71 -12.79 12.74
CA VAL A 193 -9.16 -12.85 12.52
C VAL A 193 -9.56 -12.97 11.03
N LEU A 194 -8.58 -12.93 10.12
CA LEU A 194 -8.76 -13.20 8.68
C LEU A 194 -8.58 -14.68 8.37
#